data_1e2f2de6c8402a8d511623e0dae12832
#
_entry.id   1e2f2de6c8402a8d511623e0dae12832
#
_cell.length_a   1.000
_cell.length_b   1.000
_cell.length_c   1.000
_cell.angle_alpha   90.00
_cell.angle_beta   90.00
_cell.angle_gamma   90.00
#
_symmetry.space_group_name_H-M   'P 1'
#
loop_
_entity.id
_entity.type
_entity.pdbx_description
1 polymer ?
#
loop_
_entity_poly.entity_id
_entity_poly.type
_entity_poly.pdbx_seq_one_letter_code
_entity_poly.pdbx_strand_id
1 'polypeptide(L)'
;MNRIANSAPERNSLRLFLIRDYRLLFSAQIIALFGTGLATVALGLLAYELAGPSAGAVLATALTIKMSLYVVIAPLAAAYVDRLPRRAFLVVLDAIRAAVVIALPFVSEIWHIYVLVGVLQAASAAFTPTFQAVIPDIVTDEADFTRALSASQVAYTMESLLSPVLAAVALSFMTFNLLFVATSVGFAVSALLVLATRIPNARRSTHRKAWDRIASGVQIFVTTPRLRGIMALNLVVAAAGSIVVVNTVNYVRDELGGTQSDVAWMLAASGTGTLVTALLLPRVLDRTAERTVMTAGSVVLVVSAGATAALAVAGVFTWILTAVVWALVGAGMAMIVTPTGKVLRRSVEPAGIPEVFAAQFSLSHLAWLVTYPIAGWVGSSAGFAVTWSILAALAAVGTVAGFALWPRETVAELPGQATYETTRGECTLAATQCACARAV
;
A
#
# COMPACT_ATOMS: atom_id res chain seq x y z
N MET A 1 -46.88 -14.89 7.11
CA MET A 1 -46.39 -13.73 7.91
C MET A 1 -45.09 -14.15 8.57
N ASN A 2 -43.96 -13.86 7.92
CA ASN A 2 -42.66 -13.84 8.59
C ASN A 2 -41.77 -12.94 7.76
N ARG A 3 -41.72 -11.65 8.10
CA ARG A 3 -40.73 -10.70 7.63
C ARG A 3 -39.43 -11.02 8.39
N ILE A 4 -38.56 -11.82 7.78
CA ILE A 4 -37.18 -11.91 8.21
C ILE A 4 -36.54 -10.59 7.78
N ALA A 5 -36.29 -9.77 8.78
CA ALA A 5 -35.63 -8.49 8.65
C ALA A 5 -34.23 -8.68 8.05
N ASN A 6 -34.06 -8.25 6.83
CA ASN A 6 -32.78 -8.05 6.19
C ASN A 6 -32.15 -6.79 6.81
N SER A 7 -31.60 -6.90 8.02
CA SER A 7 -30.93 -5.80 8.71
C SER A 7 -29.42 -5.95 8.50
N ALA A 8 -28.97 -5.35 7.40
CA ALA A 8 -27.85 -4.44 7.26
C ALA A 8 -26.47 -4.84 7.83
N PRO A 9 -25.51 -5.17 6.95
CA PRO A 9 -24.08 -5.23 7.30
C PRO A 9 -23.48 -3.87 7.73
N GLU A 10 -24.13 -2.74 7.42
CA GLU A 10 -23.61 -1.40 7.69
C GLU A 10 -23.68 -0.97 9.18
N ARG A 11 -24.64 -1.47 9.96
CA ARG A 11 -24.76 -1.11 11.38
C ARG A 11 -23.64 -1.70 12.25
N ASN A 12 -22.94 -2.72 11.80
CA ASN A 12 -21.91 -3.40 12.60
C ASN A 12 -20.50 -2.77 12.47
N SER A 13 -20.18 -2.04 11.42
CA SER A 13 -18.88 -1.38 11.28
C SER A 13 -18.68 -0.22 12.25
N LEU A 14 -19.75 0.48 12.62
CA LEU A 14 -19.73 1.57 13.60
C LEU A 14 -19.45 1.09 15.04
N ARG A 15 -19.74 -0.16 15.36
CA ARG A 15 -19.47 -0.73 16.71
C ARG A 15 -17.99 -0.71 17.07
N LEU A 16 -17.08 -0.94 16.12
CA LEU A 16 -15.64 -0.84 16.33
C LEU A 16 -15.21 0.52 16.87
N PHE A 17 -15.78 1.59 16.32
CA PHE A 17 -15.45 2.96 16.72
C PHE A 17 -16.10 3.36 18.06
N LEU A 18 -16.99 2.55 18.63
CA LEU A 18 -17.48 2.71 20.00
C LEU A 18 -16.44 2.23 21.04
N ILE A 19 -15.53 1.33 20.65
CA ILE A 19 -14.43 0.90 21.50
C ILE A 19 -13.42 2.04 21.58
N ARG A 20 -13.34 2.71 22.76
CA ARG A 20 -12.49 3.88 22.96
C ARG A 20 -11.03 3.63 22.55
N ASP A 21 -10.45 2.53 23.00
CA ASP A 21 -9.05 2.22 22.78
C ASP A 21 -8.75 1.91 21.30
N TYR A 22 -9.67 1.23 20.59
CA TYR A 22 -9.55 1.04 19.14
C TYR A 22 -9.63 2.36 18.39
N ARG A 23 -10.57 3.25 18.74
CA ARG A 23 -10.72 4.56 18.10
C ARG A 23 -9.46 5.42 18.25
N LEU A 24 -8.87 5.46 19.46
CA LEU A 24 -7.62 6.20 19.70
C LEU A 24 -6.46 5.63 18.88
N LEU A 25 -6.32 4.30 18.88
CA LEU A 25 -5.27 3.61 18.14
C LEU A 25 -5.42 3.80 16.63
N PHE A 26 -6.63 3.66 16.09
CA PHE A 26 -6.91 3.86 14.68
C PHE A 26 -6.68 5.32 14.23
N SER A 27 -7.07 6.29 15.06
CA SER A 27 -6.78 7.71 14.80
C SER A 27 -5.27 7.99 14.80
N ALA A 28 -4.53 7.39 15.72
CA ALA A 28 -3.06 7.47 15.74
C ALA A 28 -2.46 6.93 14.43
N GLN A 29 -2.94 5.77 13.96
CA GLN A 29 -2.51 5.18 12.69
C GLN A 29 -2.76 6.11 11.50
N ILE A 30 -3.97 6.65 11.38
CA ILE A 30 -4.33 7.56 10.28
C ILE A 30 -3.42 8.78 10.27
N ILE A 31 -3.25 9.44 11.41
CA ILE A 31 -2.41 10.64 11.53
C ILE A 31 -0.96 10.32 11.16
N ALA A 32 -0.42 9.21 11.66
CA ALA A 32 0.93 8.78 11.35
C ALA A 32 1.14 8.44 9.88
N LEU A 33 0.17 7.78 9.24
CA LEU A 33 0.21 7.42 7.83
C LEU A 33 0.23 8.67 6.94
N PHE A 34 -0.72 9.59 7.13
CA PHE A 34 -0.76 10.83 6.35
C PHE A 34 0.48 11.69 6.57
N GLY A 35 1.00 11.74 7.80
CA GLY A 35 2.28 12.38 8.09
C GLY A 35 3.43 11.78 7.25
N THR A 36 3.50 10.45 7.16
CA THR A 36 4.53 9.76 6.34
C THR A 36 4.41 10.11 4.85
N GLY A 37 3.18 10.17 4.33
CA GLY A 37 2.94 10.55 2.94
C GLY A 37 3.34 11.99 2.63
N LEU A 38 2.97 12.93 3.50
CA LEU A 38 3.37 14.35 3.38
C LEU A 38 4.90 14.52 3.45
N ALA A 39 5.56 13.81 4.40
CA ALA A 39 7.02 13.83 4.50
C ALA A 39 7.71 13.29 3.24
N THR A 40 7.12 12.33 2.53
CA THR A 40 7.68 11.79 1.29
C THR A 40 7.70 12.87 0.18
N VAL A 41 6.64 13.67 0.05
CA VAL A 41 6.60 14.78 -0.91
C VAL A 41 7.60 15.87 -0.52
N ALA A 42 7.62 16.25 0.77
CA ALA A 42 8.57 17.25 1.29
C ALA A 42 10.02 16.81 1.10
N LEU A 43 10.31 15.51 1.25
CA LEU A 43 11.64 14.94 1.03
C LEU A 43 12.11 15.08 -0.43
N GLY A 44 11.21 14.91 -1.40
CA GLY A 44 11.52 15.14 -2.81
C GLY A 44 11.93 16.59 -3.09
N LEU A 45 11.23 17.55 -2.48
CA LEU A 45 11.53 18.97 -2.60
C LEU A 45 12.83 19.36 -1.87
N LEU A 46 13.09 18.81 -0.68
CA LEU A 46 14.35 18.98 0.04
C LEU A 46 15.52 18.42 -0.76
N ALA A 47 15.36 17.23 -1.34
CA ALA A 47 16.38 16.64 -2.20
C ALA A 47 16.71 17.54 -3.40
N TYR A 48 15.70 18.18 -3.99
CA TYR A 48 15.91 19.13 -5.08
C TYR A 48 16.62 20.42 -4.62
N GLU A 49 16.29 20.92 -3.45
CA GLU A 49 16.95 22.12 -2.91
C GLU A 49 18.45 21.89 -2.66
N LEU A 50 18.82 20.70 -2.21
CA LEU A 50 20.22 20.35 -1.88
C LEU A 50 21.04 19.82 -3.08
N ALA A 51 20.38 19.14 -4.02
CA ALA A 51 21.07 18.41 -5.09
C ALA A 51 20.72 18.89 -6.52
N GLY A 52 19.75 19.81 -6.68
CA GLY A 52 19.33 20.33 -7.98
C GLY A 52 18.98 19.21 -8.97
N PRO A 53 19.59 19.19 -10.17
CA PRO A 53 19.35 18.16 -11.18
C PRO A 53 19.59 16.71 -10.71
N SER A 54 20.41 16.51 -9.67
CA SER A 54 20.69 15.19 -9.10
C SER A 54 19.67 14.75 -8.03
N ALA A 55 18.64 15.54 -7.77
CA ALA A 55 17.64 15.27 -6.75
C ALA A 55 16.93 13.91 -6.92
N GLY A 56 16.70 13.49 -8.17
CA GLY A 56 16.13 12.19 -8.47
C GLY A 56 16.98 11.03 -7.92
N ALA A 57 18.32 11.13 -8.02
CA ALA A 57 19.22 10.12 -7.46
C ALA A 57 19.20 10.14 -5.93
N VAL A 58 19.17 11.33 -5.31
CA VAL A 58 19.09 11.47 -3.84
C VAL A 58 17.78 10.89 -3.32
N LEU A 59 16.66 11.26 -3.92
CA LEU A 59 15.34 10.75 -3.53
C LEU A 59 15.24 9.23 -3.75
N ALA A 60 15.72 8.72 -4.88
CA ALA A 60 15.73 7.28 -5.17
C ALA A 60 16.58 6.51 -4.15
N THR A 61 17.75 7.03 -3.77
CA THR A 61 18.60 6.42 -2.73
C THR A 61 17.86 6.39 -1.38
N ALA A 62 17.23 7.49 -0.97
CA ALA A 62 16.44 7.56 0.26
C ALA A 62 15.27 6.56 0.25
N LEU A 63 14.55 6.45 -0.88
CA LEU A 63 13.46 5.49 -1.05
C LEU A 63 13.95 4.04 -1.14
N THR A 64 15.13 3.80 -1.71
CA THR A 64 15.78 2.48 -1.72
C THR A 64 16.15 2.04 -0.31
N ILE A 65 16.70 2.95 0.51
CA ILE A 65 16.94 2.71 1.94
C ILE A 65 15.63 2.37 2.64
N LYS A 66 14.55 3.12 2.39
CA LYS A 66 13.22 2.83 2.92
C LYS A 66 12.78 1.41 2.57
N MET A 67 12.81 1.02 1.30
CA MET A 67 12.35 -0.31 0.87
C MET A 67 13.20 -1.43 1.47
N SER A 68 14.51 -1.25 1.52
CA SER A 68 15.44 -2.21 2.15
C SER A 68 15.11 -2.43 3.63
N LEU A 69 14.89 -1.33 4.37
CA LEU A 69 14.54 -1.40 5.79
C LEU A 69 13.17 -2.03 6.03
N TYR A 70 12.18 -1.77 5.17
CA TYR A 70 10.87 -2.41 5.27
C TYR A 70 10.95 -3.93 5.06
N VAL A 71 11.77 -4.38 4.10
CA VAL A 71 11.99 -5.81 3.86
C VAL A 71 12.70 -6.49 5.02
N VAL A 72 13.65 -5.81 5.67
CA VAL A 72 14.49 -6.39 6.75
C VAL A 72 13.87 -6.20 8.13
N ILE A 73 13.45 -4.97 8.47
CA ILE A 73 13.05 -4.62 9.86
C ILE A 73 11.63 -5.08 10.17
N ALA A 74 10.68 -5.02 9.22
CA ALA A 74 9.31 -5.39 9.52
C ALA A 74 9.18 -6.85 10.00
N PRO A 75 9.83 -7.85 9.37
CA PRO A 75 9.85 -9.22 9.89
C PRO A 75 10.52 -9.37 11.25
N LEU A 76 11.63 -8.65 11.46
CA LEU A 76 12.34 -8.68 12.75
C LEU A 76 11.47 -8.09 13.86
N ALA A 77 10.85 -6.94 13.62
CA ALA A 77 9.92 -6.33 14.57
C ALA A 77 8.76 -7.25 14.90
N ALA A 78 8.14 -7.89 13.88
CA ALA A 78 7.07 -8.88 14.09
C ALA A 78 7.52 -10.08 14.94
N ALA A 79 8.79 -10.51 14.83
CA ALA A 79 9.34 -11.61 15.62
C ALA A 79 9.57 -11.25 17.10
N TYR A 80 9.87 -9.99 17.38
CA TYR A 80 10.24 -9.54 18.73
C TYR A 80 9.14 -8.77 19.46
N VAL A 81 8.05 -8.41 18.79
CA VAL A 81 6.97 -7.58 19.33
C VAL A 81 6.33 -8.14 20.61
N ASP A 82 6.29 -9.48 20.75
CA ASP A 82 5.72 -10.15 21.92
C ASP A 82 6.64 -10.08 23.16
N ARG A 83 7.89 -9.65 22.99
CA ARG A 83 8.88 -9.52 24.07
C ARG A 83 8.96 -8.11 24.62
N LEU A 84 8.38 -7.13 23.90
CA LEU A 84 8.46 -5.72 24.23
C LEU A 84 7.16 -5.21 24.83
N PRO A 85 7.20 -4.20 25.71
CA PRO A 85 6.00 -3.51 26.16
C PRO A 85 5.42 -2.71 24.98
N ARG A 86 4.48 -3.31 24.25
CA ARG A 86 3.95 -2.83 22.95
C ARG A 86 3.58 -1.35 22.96
N ARG A 87 2.90 -0.88 24.03
CA ARG A 87 2.53 0.53 24.19
C ARG A 87 3.75 1.45 24.24
N ALA A 88 4.70 1.17 25.11
CA ALA A 88 5.91 1.99 25.24
C ALA A 88 6.73 1.95 23.94
N PHE A 89 6.81 0.80 23.30
CA PHE A 89 7.54 0.63 22.05
C PHE A 89 6.93 1.48 20.92
N LEU A 90 5.59 1.45 20.72
CA LEU A 90 4.91 2.31 19.75
C LEU A 90 5.15 3.79 20.01
N VAL A 91 5.08 4.23 21.27
CA VAL A 91 5.34 5.63 21.65
C VAL A 91 6.78 6.03 21.35
N VAL A 92 7.76 5.18 21.67
CA VAL A 92 9.17 5.44 21.37
C VAL A 92 9.40 5.54 19.86
N LEU A 93 8.77 4.66 19.06
CA LEU A 93 8.88 4.72 17.61
C LEU A 93 8.29 6.03 17.05
N ASP A 94 7.15 6.48 17.55
CA ASP A 94 6.54 7.76 17.16
C ASP A 94 7.41 8.96 17.60
N ALA A 95 7.97 8.91 18.79
CA ALA A 95 8.89 9.94 19.29
C ALA A 95 10.16 10.04 18.42
N ILE A 96 10.75 8.90 18.04
CA ILE A 96 11.88 8.86 17.10
C ILE A 96 11.48 9.47 15.76
N ARG A 97 10.33 9.09 15.20
CA ARG A 97 9.83 9.62 13.93
C ARG A 97 9.62 11.13 14.00
N ALA A 98 8.99 11.63 15.06
CA ALA A 98 8.80 13.07 15.28
C ALA A 98 10.14 13.83 15.36
N ALA A 99 11.09 13.32 16.16
CA ALA A 99 12.40 13.93 16.32
C ALA A 99 13.22 13.95 15.02
N VAL A 100 13.15 12.87 14.25
CA VAL A 100 13.85 12.78 12.94
C VAL A 100 13.26 13.73 11.94
N VAL A 101 11.93 13.76 11.83
CA VAL A 101 11.24 14.59 10.81
C VAL A 101 11.43 16.08 11.10
N ILE A 102 11.41 16.50 12.37
CA ILE A 102 11.67 17.91 12.72
C ILE A 102 13.11 18.33 12.43
N ALA A 103 14.05 17.39 12.35
CA ALA A 103 15.45 17.68 12.01
C ALA A 103 15.68 17.87 10.50
N LEU A 104 14.81 17.33 9.63
CA LEU A 104 14.98 17.38 8.17
C LEU A 104 15.05 18.81 7.59
N PRO A 105 14.27 19.81 8.05
CA PRO A 105 14.40 21.19 7.56
C PRO A 105 15.77 21.83 7.79
N PHE A 106 16.57 21.31 8.72
CA PHE A 106 17.87 21.87 9.10
C PHE A 106 19.06 21.14 8.46
N VAL A 107 18.79 20.22 7.55
CA VAL A 107 19.81 19.44 6.84
C VAL A 107 20.48 20.31 5.79
N SER A 108 21.82 20.31 5.80
CA SER A 108 22.67 21.02 4.84
C SER A 108 23.45 20.09 3.91
N GLU A 109 23.53 18.80 4.23
CA GLU A 109 24.31 17.81 3.50
C GLU A 109 23.45 16.60 3.10
N ILE A 110 23.67 16.06 1.89
CA ILE A 110 22.86 14.95 1.35
C ILE A 110 22.94 13.69 2.22
N TRP A 111 24.11 13.38 2.81
CA TRP A 111 24.26 12.20 3.67
C TRP A 111 23.40 12.25 4.93
N HIS A 112 23.11 13.46 5.46
CA HIS A 112 22.18 13.63 6.57
C HIS A 112 20.79 13.13 6.20
N ILE A 113 20.32 13.40 4.96
CA ILE A 113 19.05 12.87 4.46
C ILE A 113 19.04 11.35 4.58
N TYR A 114 20.08 10.67 4.12
CA TYR A 114 20.13 9.21 4.13
C TYR A 114 20.09 8.63 5.55
N VAL A 115 20.83 9.22 6.48
CA VAL A 115 20.84 8.79 7.88
C VAL A 115 19.45 9.03 8.52
N LEU A 116 18.91 10.24 8.39
CA LEU A 116 17.62 10.59 8.99
C LEU A 116 16.48 9.76 8.40
N VAL A 117 16.45 9.61 7.07
CA VAL A 117 15.47 8.72 6.40
C VAL A 117 15.69 7.28 6.84
N GLY A 118 16.92 6.81 6.98
CA GLY A 118 17.21 5.47 7.49
C GLY A 118 16.59 5.25 8.88
N VAL A 119 16.81 6.16 9.81
CA VAL A 119 16.24 6.08 11.17
C VAL A 119 14.70 6.19 11.14
N LEU A 120 14.16 7.14 10.37
CA LEU A 120 12.71 7.32 10.20
C LEU A 120 12.04 6.05 9.69
N GLN A 121 12.62 5.46 8.65
CA GLN A 121 12.01 4.29 7.98
C GLN A 121 12.22 3.01 8.79
N ALA A 122 13.32 2.89 9.55
CA ALA A 122 13.52 1.80 10.50
C ALA A 122 12.43 1.83 11.60
N ALA A 123 12.17 3.00 12.17
CA ALA A 123 11.10 3.18 13.15
C ALA A 123 9.71 2.90 12.53
N SER A 124 9.44 3.36 11.31
CA SER A 124 8.17 3.13 10.60
C SER A 124 7.96 1.66 10.24
N ALA A 125 9.02 0.96 9.82
CA ALA A 125 8.98 -0.46 9.50
C ALA A 125 8.71 -1.34 10.74
N ALA A 126 9.17 -0.93 11.92
CA ALA A 126 8.87 -1.59 13.18
C ALA A 126 7.48 -1.25 13.72
N PHE A 127 6.97 -0.04 13.45
CA PHE A 127 5.67 0.43 13.93
C PHE A 127 4.52 -0.41 13.38
N THR A 128 4.49 -0.64 12.08
CA THR A 128 3.37 -1.33 11.39
C THR A 128 3.05 -2.70 11.97
N PRO A 129 4.00 -3.66 12.08
CA PRO A 129 3.70 -4.99 12.63
C PRO A 129 3.38 -4.91 14.12
N THR A 130 3.99 -3.98 14.87
CA THR A 130 3.69 -3.79 16.29
C THR A 130 2.27 -3.28 16.48
N PHE A 131 1.83 -2.32 15.68
CA PHE A 131 0.47 -1.80 15.67
C PHE A 131 -0.54 -2.91 15.36
N GLN A 132 -0.30 -3.70 14.31
CA GLN A 132 -1.20 -4.80 13.93
C GLN A 132 -1.28 -5.88 15.02
N ALA A 133 -0.20 -6.12 15.75
CA ALA A 133 -0.18 -7.07 16.85
C ALA A 133 -0.98 -6.61 18.09
N VAL A 134 -1.28 -5.31 18.23
CA VAL A 134 -2.10 -4.75 19.32
C VAL A 134 -3.61 -4.89 19.04
N ILE A 135 -4.01 -4.92 17.77
CA ILE A 135 -5.45 -4.94 17.41
C ILE A 135 -6.20 -6.10 18.07
N PRO A 136 -5.74 -7.38 18.04
CA PRO A 136 -6.46 -8.49 18.66
C PRO A 136 -6.52 -8.41 20.18
N ASP A 137 -5.62 -7.66 20.83
CA ASP A 137 -5.66 -7.48 22.28
C ASP A 137 -6.77 -6.50 22.71
N ILE A 138 -7.20 -5.62 21.82
CA ILE A 138 -8.26 -4.61 22.05
C ILE A 138 -9.59 -5.10 21.49
N VAL A 139 -9.57 -5.76 20.34
CA VAL A 139 -10.77 -6.25 19.62
C VAL A 139 -10.78 -7.77 19.73
N THR A 140 -11.50 -8.28 20.72
CA THR A 140 -11.50 -9.71 21.06
C THR A 140 -12.48 -10.56 20.23
N ASP A 141 -13.48 -9.93 19.61
CA ASP A 141 -14.40 -10.60 18.69
C ASP A 141 -13.74 -10.82 17.33
N GLU A 142 -13.80 -12.06 16.81
CA GLU A 142 -13.10 -12.45 15.57
C GLU A 142 -13.63 -11.71 14.33
N ALA A 143 -14.94 -11.47 14.26
CA ALA A 143 -15.55 -10.74 13.15
C ALA A 143 -15.14 -9.25 13.19
N ASP A 144 -15.10 -8.65 14.37
CA ASP A 144 -14.67 -7.28 14.58
C ASP A 144 -13.15 -7.12 14.37
N PHE A 145 -12.34 -8.11 14.75
CA PHE A 145 -10.91 -8.16 14.43
C PHE A 145 -10.66 -8.14 12.90
N THR A 146 -11.38 -8.97 12.14
CA THR A 146 -11.29 -8.98 10.70
C THR A 146 -11.67 -7.62 10.07
N ARG A 147 -12.68 -6.95 10.63
CA ARG A 147 -13.09 -5.59 10.21
C ARG A 147 -12.01 -4.56 10.55
N ALA A 148 -11.39 -4.65 11.73
CA ALA A 148 -10.33 -3.76 12.17
C ALA A 148 -9.10 -3.85 11.27
N LEU A 149 -8.67 -5.05 10.90
CA LEU A 149 -7.59 -5.26 9.91
C LEU A 149 -7.96 -4.69 8.54
N SER A 150 -9.22 -4.87 8.12
CA SER A 150 -9.71 -4.30 6.87
C SER A 150 -9.70 -2.78 6.88
N ALA A 151 -10.12 -2.15 7.98
CA ALA A 151 -10.09 -0.70 8.15
C ALA A 151 -8.64 -0.18 8.11
N SER A 152 -7.69 -0.86 8.77
CA SER A 152 -6.28 -0.54 8.68
C SER A 152 -5.74 -0.61 7.24
N GLN A 153 -6.13 -1.64 6.49
CA GLN A 153 -5.71 -1.77 5.08
C GLN A 153 -6.31 -0.65 4.21
N VAL A 154 -7.56 -0.27 4.46
CA VAL A 154 -8.18 0.90 3.80
C VAL A 154 -7.41 2.17 4.15
N ALA A 155 -7.01 2.37 5.41
CA ALA A 155 -6.24 3.53 5.82
C ALA A 155 -4.89 3.62 5.09
N TYR A 156 -4.15 2.52 4.93
CA TYR A 156 -2.92 2.46 4.11
C TYR A 156 -3.17 2.82 2.66
N THR A 157 -4.24 2.27 2.09
CA THR A 157 -4.62 2.58 0.70
C THR A 157 -4.98 4.06 0.56
N MET A 158 -5.79 4.60 1.48
CA MET A 158 -6.18 6.02 1.46
C MET A 158 -4.98 6.95 1.64
N GLU A 159 -4.01 6.61 2.49
CA GLU A 159 -2.78 7.37 2.64
C GLU A 159 -2.06 7.50 1.30
N SER A 160 -1.78 6.40 0.62
CA SER A 160 -1.06 6.41 -0.66
C SER A 160 -1.81 7.19 -1.76
N LEU A 161 -3.15 7.22 -1.69
CA LEU A 161 -4.00 7.91 -2.67
C LEU A 161 -4.14 9.41 -2.37
N LEU A 162 -4.36 9.77 -1.10
CA LEU A 162 -4.70 11.13 -0.70
C LEU A 162 -3.48 11.99 -0.36
N SER A 163 -2.35 11.39 0.05
CA SER A 163 -1.18 12.15 0.49
C SER A 163 -0.65 13.12 -0.57
N PRO A 164 -0.55 12.77 -1.87
CA PRO A 164 -0.13 13.74 -2.88
C PRO A 164 -1.10 14.93 -3.02
N VAL A 165 -2.41 14.67 -2.92
CA VAL A 165 -3.43 15.73 -2.98
C VAL A 165 -3.35 16.65 -1.77
N LEU A 166 -3.23 16.06 -0.57
CA LEU A 166 -3.09 16.81 0.67
C LEU A 166 -1.79 17.63 0.69
N ALA A 167 -0.69 17.06 0.18
CA ALA A 167 0.57 17.78 0.04
C ALA A 167 0.42 18.98 -0.92
N ALA A 168 -0.25 18.81 -2.07
CA ALA A 168 -0.50 19.89 -3.01
C ALA A 168 -1.31 21.02 -2.39
N VAL A 169 -2.40 20.69 -1.70
CA VAL A 169 -3.21 21.66 -0.97
C VAL A 169 -2.38 22.38 0.09
N ALA A 170 -1.62 21.64 0.92
CA ALA A 170 -0.79 22.23 1.96
C ALA A 170 0.30 23.16 1.40
N LEU A 171 0.98 22.74 0.31
CA LEU A 171 2.02 23.54 -0.34
C LEU A 171 1.50 24.79 -1.06
N SER A 172 0.19 24.91 -1.28
CA SER A 172 -0.42 26.16 -1.76
C SER A 172 -0.47 27.26 -0.70
N PHE A 173 -0.31 26.91 0.59
CA PHE A 173 -0.41 27.85 1.72
C PHE A 173 0.88 27.91 2.58
N MET A 174 1.77 26.91 2.45
CA MET A 174 2.96 26.80 3.28
C MET A 174 4.15 26.21 2.49
N THR A 175 5.35 26.42 3.02
CA THR A 175 6.58 25.85 2.47
C THR A 175 6.69 24.36 2.79
N PHE A 176 7.52 23.63 2.05
CA PHE A 176 7.74 22.20 2.32
C PHE A 176 8.41 21.97 3.70
N ASN A 177 9.16 22.93 4.23
CA ASN A 177 9.71 22.87 5.58
C ASN A 177 8.61 22.79 6.64
N LEU A 178 7.49 23.49 6.44
CA LEU A 178 6.33 23.41 7.33
C LEU A 178 5.59 22.07 7.22
N LEU A 179 5.68 21.37 6.07
CA LEU A 179 5.18 19.99 5.98
C LEU A 179 5.92 19.05 6.92
N PHE A 180 7.25 19.20 7.06
CA PHE A 180 8.01 18.41 8.04
C PHE A 180 7.56 18.72 9.46
N VAL A 181 7.36 20.01 9.79
CA VAL A 181 6.86 20.43 11.11
C VAL A 181 5.47 19.81 11.36
N ALA A 182 4.54 19.94 10.41
CA ALA A 182 3.20 19.36 10.52
C ALA A 182 3.23 17.84 10.71
N THR A 183 4.11 17.17 9.97
CA THR A 183 4.31 15.72 10.10
C THR A 183 4.88 15.34 11.47
N SER A 184 5.86 16.10 11.98
CA SER A 184 6.42 15.88 13.31
C SER A 184 5.35 16.04 14.40
N VAL A 185 4.52 17.08 14.31
CA VAL A 185 3.37 17.28 15.20
C VAL A 185 2.40 16.10 15.07
N GLY A 186 2.14 15.61 13.85
CA GLY A 186 1.32 14.42 13.61
C GLY A 186 1.84 13.19 14.35
N PHE A 187 3.14 12.90 14.28
CA PHE A 187 3.76 11.79 15.04
C PHE A 187 3.69 12.00 16.55
N ALA A 188 3.88 13.23 17.03
CA ALA A 188 3.73 13.55 18.45
C ALA A 188 2.26 13.33 18.92
N VAL A 189 1.28 13.75 18.14
CA VAL A 189 -0.14 13.50 18.43
C VAL A 189 -0.43 11.99 18.40
N SER A 190 0.11 11.25 17.42
CA SER A 190 0.00 9.79 17.38
C SER A 190 0.55 9.15 18.67
N ALA A 191 1.74 9.56 19.12
CA ALA A 191 2.34 9.08 20.36
C ALA A 191 1.43 9.35 21.58
N LEU A 192 0.83 10.54 21.66
CA LEU A 192 -0.11 10.90 22.74
C LEU A 192 -1.38 10.07 22.72
N LEU A 193 -1.93 9.80 21.54
CA LEU A 193 -3.10 8.92 21.38
C LEU A 193 -2.79 7.49 21.80
N VAL A 194 -1.61 6.97 21.42
CA VAL A 194 -1.15 5.65 21.86
C VAL A 194 -0.92 5.62 23.37
N LEU A 195 -0.38 6.68 23.95
CA LEU A 195 -0.24 6.82 25.42
C LEU A 195 -1.59 6.83 26.14
N ALA A 196 -2.64 7.39 25.53
CA ALA A 196 -3.99 7.42 26.07
C ALA A 196 -4.73 6.08 25.93
N THR A 197 -4.20 5.14 25.15
CA THR A 197 -4.79 3.82 24.90
C THR A 197 -4.36 2.82 25.97
N ARG A 198 -5.26 1.99 26.43
CA ARG A 198 -4.97 0.89 27.35
C ARG A 198 -4.64 -0.37 26.55
N ILE A 199 -3.34 -0.64 26.35
CA ILE A 199 -2.87 -1.82 25.65
C ILE A 199 -2.47 -2.86 26.68
N PRO A 200 -3.11 -4.05 26.72
CA PRO A 200 -2.68 -5.13 27.58
C PRO A 200 -1.26 -5.60 27.23
N ASN A 201 -0.51 -6.04 28.25
CA ASN A 201 0.79 -6.67 27.99
C ASN A 201 0.57 -7.98 27.22
N ALA A 202 1.42 -8.20 26.22
CA ALA A 202 1.37 -9.39 25.39
C ALA A 202 1.36 -10.68 26.21
N ARG A 203 0.41 -11.56 25.96
CA ARG A 203 0.52 -12.96 26.38
C ARG A 203 1.60 -13.60 25.50
N ARG A 204 2.63 -14.15 26.10
CA ARG A 204 3.68 -14.90 25.38
C ARG A 204 2.99 -15.98 24.55
N SER A 205 2.89 -15.79 23.24
CA SER A 205 2.37 -16.80 22.36
C SER A 205 3.51 -17.74 21.93
N THR A 206 3.24 -19.03 21.96
CA THR A 206 4.14 -20.09 21.48
C THR A 206 4.13 -20.20 19.94
N HIS A 207 3.98 -19.06 19.24
CA HIS A 207 3.78 -19.07 17.80
C HIS A 207 5.05 -19.39 17.01
N ARG A 208 4.84 -20.03 15.85
CA ARG A 208 5.85 -20.29 14.81
C ARG A 208 6.78 -19.10 14.62
N LYS A 209 8.07 -19.37 14.41
CA LYS A 209 9.06 -18.32 14.15
C LYS A 209 8.58 -17.40 13.03
N ALA A 210 8.82 -16.10 13.16
CA ALA A 210 8.35 -15.12 12.16
C ALA A 210 8.83 -15.46 10.74
N TRP A 211 10.04 -16.02 10.63
CA TRP A 211 10.60 -16.50 9.35
C TRP A 211 9.79 -17.64 8.72
N ASP A 212 9.26 -18.55 9.52
CA ASP A 212 8.44 -19.65 9.01
C ASP A 212 7.11 -19.14 8.45
N ARG A 213 6.56 -18.07 9.04
CA ARG A 213 5.33 -17.40 8.55
C ARG A 213 5.58 -16.65 7.25
N ILE A 214 6.71 -15.94 7.13
CA ILE A 214 7.09 -15.24 5.90
C ILE A 214 7.35 -16.25 4.79
N ALA A 215 8.13 -17.30 5.09
CA ALA A 215 8.44 -18.36 4.12
C ALA A 215 7.16 -19.06 3.63
N SER A 216 6.21 -19.37 4.53
CA SER A 216 4.93 -19.96 4.16
C SER A 216 4.10 -19.01 3.29
N GLY A 217 4.04 -17.72 3.62
CA GLY A 217 3.36 -16.71 2.81
C GLY A 217 3.95 -16.58 1.41
N VAL A 218 5.29 -16.51 1.28
CA VAL A 218 5.99 -16.49 -0.01
C VAL A 218 5.73 -17.78 -0.79
N GLN A 219 5.76 -18.93 -0.13
CA GLN A 219 5.44 -20.23 -0.77
C GLN A 219 4.03 -20.24 -1.34
N ILE A 220 3.04 -19.76 -0.60
CA ILE A 220 1.65 -19.62 -1.07
C ILE A 220 1.60 -18.72 -2.31
N PHE A 221 2.34 -17.60 -2.33
CA PHE A 221 2.41 -16.71 -3.49
C PHE A 221 2.98 -17.41 -4.73
N VAL A 222 4.05 -18.18 -4.57
CA VAL A 222 4.71 -18.87 -5.69
C VAL A 222 3.90 -20.05 -6.19
N THR A 223 3.12 -20.70 -5.33
CA THR A 223 2.32 -21.89 -5.71
C THR A 223 0.94 -21.54 -6.26
N THR A 224 0.37 -20.38 -5.90
CA THR A 224 -0.97 -19.98 -6.31
C THR A 224 -0.94 -19.12 -7.59
N PRO A 225 -1.50 -19.57 -8.73
CA PRO A 225 -1.40 -18.85 -10.02
C PRO A 225 -1.93 -17.42 -9.96
N ARG A 226 -3.06 -17.18 -9.28
CA ARG A 226 -3.61 -15.82 -9.09
C ARG A 226 -2.62 -14.87 -8.40
N LEU A 227 -1.92 -15.37 -7.37
CA LEU A 227 -0.97 -14.58 -6.59
C LEU A 227 0.33 -14.30 -7.36
N ARG A 228 0.77 -15.24 -8.21
CA ARG A 228 1.86 -15.00 -9.17
C ARG A 228 1.52 -13.84 -10.12
N GLY A 229 0.28 -13.80 -10.61
CA GLY A 229 -0.22 -12.70 -11.42
C GLY A 229 -0.14 -11.37 -10.68
N ILE A 230 -0.58 -11.31 -9.41
CA ILE A 230 -0.46 -10.11 -8.57
C ILE A 230 1.02 -9.70 -8.41
N MET A 231 1.93 -10.64 -8.21
CA MET A 231 3.37 -10.34 -8.08
C MET A 231 3.92 -9.66 -9.34
N ALA A 232 3.53 -10.14 -10.53
CA ALA A 232 3.88 -9.51 -11.79
C ALA A 232 3.26 -8.09 -11.92
N LEU A 233 2.00 -7.92 -11.50
CA LEU A 233 1.33 -6.62 -11.52
C LEU A 233 1.92 -5.64 -10.49
N ASN A 234 2.47 -6.10 -9.36
CA ASN A 234 3.23 -5.24 -8.43
C ASN A 234 4.44 -4.59 -9.12
N LEU A 235 5.13 -5.31 -10.02
CA LEU A 235 6.22 -4.75 -10.81
C LEU A 235 5.73 -3.65 -11.77
N VAL A 236 4.55 -3.83 -12.38
CA VAL A 236 3.94 -2.81 -13.25
C VAL A 236 3.64 -1.54 -12.48
N VAL A 237 3.02 -1.68 -11.31
CA VAL A 237 2.72 -0.56 -10.39
C VAL A 237 4.00 0.16 -9.98
N ALA A 238 5.04 -0.60 -9.58
CA ALA A 238 6.30 -0.02 -9.14
C ALA A 238 7.04 0.68 -10.29
N ALA A 239 7.05 0.11 -11.49
CA ALA A 239 7.72 0.70 -12.66
C ALA A 239 7.07 2.03 -13.07
N ALA A 240 5.75 2.06 -13.29
CA ALA A 240 5.05 3.28 -13.65
C ALA A 240 5.00 4.30 -12.50
N GLY A 241 4.79 3.82 -11.26
CA GLY A 241 4.73 4.68 -10.07
C GLY A 241 6.07 5.34 -9.75
N SER A 242 7.22 4.69 -10.00
CA SER A 242 8.54 5.27 -9.76
C SER A 242 8.84 6.47 -10.67
N ILE A 243 8.30 6.50 -11.90
CA ILE A 243 8.36 7.68 -12.78
C ILE A 243 7.73 8.89 -12.04
N VAL A 244 6.53 8.70 -11.50
CA VAL A 244 5.81 9.77 -10.81
C VAL A 244 6.51 10.16 -9.50
N VAL A 245 6.82 9.19 -8.64
CA VAL A 245 7.33 9.47 -7.28
C VAL A 245 8.74 10.06 -7.30
N VAL A 246 9.63 9.55 -8.16
CA VAL A 246 11.05 9.94 -8.17
C VAL A 246 11.31 11.12 -9.11
N ASN A 247 10.71 11.11 -10.30
CA ASN A 247 11.11 12.03 -11.34
C ASN A 247 10.26 13.31 -11.41
N THR A 248 9.07 13.37 -10.79
CA THR A 248 8.18 14.55 -10.93
C THR A 248 8.87 15.84 -10.52
N VAL A 249 9.64 15.85 -9.43
CA VAL A 249 10.30 17.07 -8.94
C VAL A 249 11.26 17.61 -10.00
N ASN A 250 12.20 16.78 -10.45
CA ASN A 250 13.16 17.17 -11.48
C ASN A 250 12.49 17.54 -12.80
N TYR A 251 11.54 16.72 -13.24
CA TYR A 251 10.84 16.96 -14.50
C TYR A 251 10.10 18.30 -14.53
N VAL A 252 9.38 18.62 -13.45
CA VAL A 252 8.65 19.89 -13.33
C VAL A 252 9.60 21.08 -13.20
N ARG A 253 10.69 20.93 -12.44
CA ARG A 253 11.63 22.00 -12.17
C ARG A 253 12.58 22.27 -13.34
N ASP A 254 13.11 21.21 -13.94
CA ASP A 254 14.19 21.31 -14.93
C ASP A 254 13.64 21.39 -16.36
N GLU A 255 12.59 20.62 -16.70
CA GLU A 255 12.06 20.56 -18.08
C GLU A 255 10.87 21.51 -18.30
N LEU A 256 9.99 21.67 -17.30
CA LEU A 256 8.83 22.54 -17.42
C LEU A 256 9.06 23.95 -16.84
N GLY A 257 10.21 24.20 -16.17
CA GLY A 257 10.52 25.49 -15.55
C GLY A 257 9.56 25.88 -14.42
N GLY A 258 8.94 24.89 -13.78
CA GLY A 258 7.89 25.11 -12.77
C GLY A 258 8.41 25.45 -11.39
N THR A 259 7.48 25.86 -10.52
CA THR A 259 7.70 26.18 -9.13
C THR A 259 7.51 24.94 -8.23
N GLN A 260 7.78 25.09 -6.92
CA GLN A 260 7.48 24.11 -5.90
C GLN A 260 5.97 23.75 -5.85
N SER A 261 5.10 24.76 -5.99
CA SER A 261 3.66 24.54 -6.04
C SER A 261 3.24 23.71 -7.26
N ASP A 262 3.90 23.93 -8.41
CA ASP A 262 3.60 23.20 -9.64
C ASP A 262 3.98 21.71 -9.53
N VAL A 263 5.07 21.38 -8.83
CA VAL A 263 5.40 19.99 -8.47
C VAL A 263 4.27 19.34 -7.69
N ALA A 264 3.74 20.04 -6.70
CA ALA A 264 2.65 19.53 -5.88
C ALA A 264 1.36 19.33 -6.69
N TRP A 265 1.01 20.27 -7.57
CA TRP A 265 -0.13 20.13 -8.47
C TRP A 265 0.04 18.97 -9.47
N MET A 266 1.24 18.74 -9.96
CA MET A 266 1.54 17.60 -10.84
C MET A 266 1.38 16.26 -10.10
N LEU A 267 1.85 16.17 -8.85
CA LEU A 267 1.61 15.00 -8.00
C LEU A 267 0.12 14.84 -7.67
N ALA A 268 -0.60 15.95 -7.46
CA ALA A 268 -2.03 15.94 -7.23
C ALA A 268 -2.82 15.43 -8.45
N ALA A 269 -2.35 15.65 -9.67
CA ALA A 269 -2.97 15.07 -10.87
C ALA A 269 -2.97 13.53 -10.79
N SER A 270 -1.83 12.92 -10.42
CA SER A 270 -1.76 11.47 -10.18
C SER A 270 -2.66 11.04 -9.02
N GLY A 271 -2.62 11.76 -7.90
CA GLY A 271 -3.50 11.50 -6.75
C GLY A 271 -4.98 11.57 -7.11
N THR A 272 -5.38 12.55 -7.93
CA THR A 272 -6.77 12.71 -8.39
C THR A 272 -7.19 11.54 -9.27
N GLY A 273 -6.36 11.12 -10.23
CA GLY A 273 -6.62 9.94 -11.04
C GLY A 273 -6.84 8.69 -10.18
N THR A 274 -6.00 8.53 -9.17
CA THR A 274 -6.10 7.43 -8.20
C THR A 274 -7.41 7.51 -7.41
N LEU A 275 -7.73 8.67 -6.83
CA LEU A 275 -8.91 8.87 -5.99
C LEU A 275 -10.22 8.65 -6.77
N VAL A 276 -10.35 9.28 -7.95
CA VAL A 276 -11.54 9.12 -8.79
C VAL A 276 -11.75 7.67 -9.16
N THR A 277 -10.69 6.99 -9.57
CA THR A 277 -10.76 5.56 -9.91
C THR A 277 -11.14 4.72 -8.71
N ALA A 278 -10.52 4.93 -7.54
CA ALA A 278 -10.82 4.17 -6.33
C ALA A 278 -12.28 4.33 -5.88
N LEU A 279 -12.88 5.52 -6.05
CA LEU A 279 -14.29 5.78 -5.73
C LEU A 279 -15.27 5.11 -6.72
N LEU A 280 -14.89 5.00 -8.00
CA LEU A 280 -15.72 4.36 -9.03
C LEU A 280 -15.59 2.83 -9.01
N LEU A 281 -14.44 2.33 -8.56
CA LEU A 281 -14.06 0.93 -8.67
C LEU A 281 -15.02 -0.06 -8.00
N PRO A 282 -15.63 0.21 -6.83
CA PRO A 282 -16.63 -0.70 -6.24
C PRO A 282 -17.77 -1.02 -7.21
N ARG A 283 -18.31 0.01 -7.88
CA ARG A 283 -19.41 -0.18 -8.85
C ARG A 283 -18.99 -1.00 -10.08
N VAL A 284 -17.73 -0.87 -10.51
CA VAL A 284 -17.17 -1.65 -11.62
C VAL A 284 -16.96 -3.10 -11.18
N LEU A 285 -16.44 -3.33 -9.98
CA LEU A 285 -16.19 -4.66 -9.43
C LEU A 285 -17.46 -5.45 -9.06
N ASP A 286 -18.61 -4.78 -8.95
CA ASP A 286 -19.92 -5.46 -8.82
C ASP A 286 -20.33 -6.16 -10.12
N ARG A 287 -19.79 -5.74 -11.26
CA ARG A 287 -20.17 -6.24 -12.59
C ARG A 287 -19.04 -6.87 -13.38
N THR A 288 -17.79 -6.73 -12.89
CA THR A 288 -16.59 -7.12 -13.65
C THR A 288 -15.64 -7.89 -12.72
N ALA A 289 -15.05 -8.96 -13.24
CA ALA A 289 -14.08 -9.75 -12.49
C ALA A 289 -12.83 -8.93 -12.12
N GLU A 290 -12.29 -9.15 -10.92
CA GLU A 290 -11.09 -8.46 -10.42
C GLU A 290 -9.92 -8.59 -11.41
N ARG A 291 -9.72 -9.77 -12.00
CA ARG A 291 -8.69 -10.01 -13.01
C ARG A 291 -8.81 -9.05 -14.18
N THR A 292 -10.00 -8.85 -14.73
CA THR A 292 -10.25 -7.97 -15.89
C THR A 292 -9.89 -6.52 -15.53
N VAL A 293 -10.29 -6.05 -14.36
CA VAL A 293 -9.99 -4.69 -13.90
C VAL A 293 -8.49 -4.50 -13.70
N MET A 294 -7.82 -5.44 -13.02
CA MET A 294 -6.39 -5.35 -12.72
C MET A 294 -5.53 -5.44 -14.00
N THR A 295 -5.91 -6.30 -14.94
CA THR A 295 -5.22 -6.39 -16.23
C THR A 295 -5.47 -5.16 -17.11
N ALA A 296 -6.67 -4.59 -17.10
CA ALA A 296 -6.93 -3.30 -17.76
C ALA A 296 -6.08 -2.18 -17.14
N GLY A 297 -5.97 -2.14 -15.79
CA GLY A 297 -5.09 -1.21 -15.09
C GLY A 297 -3.63 -1.34 -15.51
N SER A 298 -3.13 -2.57 -15.69
CA SER A 298 -1.75 -2.77 -16.16
C SER A 298 -1.53 -2.26 -17.60
N VAL A 299 -2.52 -2.41 -18.47
CA VAL A 299 -2.46 -1.84 -19.82
C VAL A 299 -2.44 -0.31 -19.77
N VAL A 300 -3.28 0.30 -18.93
CA VAL A 300 -3.26 1.77 -18.71
C VAL A 300 -1.88 2.21 -18.25
N LEU A 301 -1.25 1.51 -17.30
CA LEU A 301 0.09 1.84 -16.81
C LEU A 301 1.17 1.71 -17.89
N VAL A 302 1.13 0.64 -18.70
CA VAL A 302 2.09 0.45 -19.81
C VAL A 302 1.93 1.53 -20.85
N VAL A 303 0.70 1.86 -21.25
CA VAL A 303 0.43 2.92 -22.22
C VAL A 303 0.89 4.28 -21.67
N SER A 304 0.63 4.56 -20.40
CA SER A 304 1.06 5.81 -19.76
C SER A 304 2.58 5.91 -19.66
N ALA A 305 3.27 4.84 -19.21
CA ALA A 305 4.72 4.80 -19.14
C ALA A 305 5.36 4.89 -20.54
N GLY A 306 4.77 4.21 -21.53
CA GLY A 306 5.21 4.30 -22.94
C GLY A 306 5.01 5.70 -23.54
N ALA A 307 3.88 6.33 -23.25
CA ALA A 307 3.63 7.72 -23.66
C ALA A 307 4.64 8.68 -23.02
N THR A 308 4.93 8.52 -21.73
CA THR A 308 5.95 9.32 -21.03
C THR A 308 7.32 9.16 -21.69
N ALA A 309 7.72 7.92 -21.99
CA ALA A 309 8.98 7.63 -22.66
C ALA A 309 9.03 8.24 -24.07
N ALA A 310 7.95 8.11 -24.85
CA ALA A 310 7.87 8.67 -26.20
C ALA A 310 7.96 10.21 -26.19
N LEU A 311 7.30 10.88 -25.23
CA LEU A 311 7.39 12.33 -25.07
C LEU A 311 8.81 12.78 -24.72
N ALA A 312 9.49 12.04 -23.83
CA ALA A 312 10.88 12.35 -23.48
C ALA A 312 11.84 12.13 -24.65
N VAL A 313 11.66 11.08 -25.45
CA VAL A 313 12.46 10.82 -26.66
C VAL A 313 12.22 11.91 -27.70
N ALA A 314 10.98 12.39 -27.85
CA ALA A 314 10.62 13.44 -28.78
C ALA A 314 11.04 14.85 -28.30
N GLY A 315 11.47 15.00 -27.04
CA GLY A 315 11.78 16.32 -26.45
C GLY A 315 10.54 17.21 -26.30
N VAL A 316 9.35 16.62 -26.22
CA VAL A 316 8.07 17.34 -26.10
C VAL A 316 7.61 17.35 -24.65
N PHE A 317 7.78 18.48 -23.98
CA PHE A 317 7.42 18.65 -22.59
C PHE A 317 6.28 19.68 -22.45
N THR A 318 5.08 19.23 -22.08
CA THR A 318 3.92 20.10 -21.91
C THR A 318 3.18 19.82 -20.62
N TRP A 319 2.69 20.86 -19.97
CA TRP A 319 1.97 20.78 -18.69
C TRP A 319 0.73 19.87 -18.75
N ILE A 320 -0.13 20.15 -19.74
CA ILE A 320 -1.44 19.46 -19.83
C ILE A 320 -1.24 17.97 -20.11
N LEU A 321 -0.36 17.64 -21.06
CA LEU A 321 -0.13 16.23 -21.44
C LEU A 321 0.48 15.44 -20.30
N THR A 322 1.43 16.05 -19.58
CA THR A 322 2.04 15.44 -18.40
C THR A 322 1.02 15.22 -17.30
N ALA A 323 0.17 16.23 -16.99
CA ALA A 323 -0.86 16.08 -15.98
C ALA A 323 -1.87 14.97 -16.32
N VAL A 324 -2.26 14.84 -17.59
CA VAL A 324 -3.14 13.76 -18.06
C VAL A 324 -2.45 12.40 -17.89
N VAL A 325 -1.20 12.27 -18.29
CA VAL A 325 -0.44 11.01 -18.15
C VAL A 325 -0.27 10.65 -16.68
N TRP A 326 0.07 11.62 -15.80
CA TRP A 326 0.17 11.39 -14.35
C TRP A 326 -1.16 10.93 -13.75
N ALA A 327 -2.28 11.54 -14.17
CA ALA A 327 -3.62 11.11 -13.74
C ALA A 327 -3.92 9.67 -14.21
N LEU A 328 -3.54 9.31 -15.43
CA LEU A 328 -3.69 7.94 -15.92
C LEU A 328 -2.82 6.93 -15.17
N VAL A 329 -1.58 7.31 -14.82
CA VAL A 329 -0.73 6.46 -13.94
C VAL A 329 -1.43 6.24 -12.60
N GLY A 330 -1.93 7.30 -11.96
CA GLY A 330 -2.68 7.18 -10.73
C GLY A 330 -3.91 6.27 -10.86
N ALA A 331 -4.69 6.44 -11.92
CA ALA A 331 -5.86 5.62 -12.21
C ALA A 331 -5.50 4.13 -12.39
N GLY A 332 -4.47 3.84 -13.20
CA GLY A 332 -4.00 2.47 -13.42
C GLY A 332 -3.48 1.80 -12.15
N MET A 333 -2.77 2.55 -11.29
CA MET A 333 -2.33 2.06 -9.98
C MET A 333 -3.53 1.69 -9.11
N ALA A 334 -4.56 2.54 -9.03
CA ALA A 334 -5.77 2.26 -8.26
C ALA A 334 -6.51 1.00 -8.75
N MET A 335 -6.57 0.79 -10.07
CA MET A 335 -7.20 -0.40 -10.67
C MET A 335 -6.51 -1.72 -10.26
N ILE A 336 -5.24 -1.69 -9.91
CA ILE A 336 -4.48 -2.86 -9.47
C ILE A 336 -4.48 -2.97 -7.94
N VAL A 337 -4.14 -1.91 -7.24
CA VAL A 337 -3.91 -1.93 -5.78
C VAL A 337 -5.22 -2.14 -5.01
N THR A 338 -6.32 -1.50 -5.42
CA THR A 338 -7.59 -1.56 -4.70
C THR A 338 -8.19 -2.97 -4.64
N PRO A 339 -8.27 -3.76 -5.74
CA PRO A 339 -8.82 -5.11 -5.69
C PRO A 339 -7.87 -6.14 -5.05
N THR A 340 -6.57 -5.84 -4.93
CA THR A 340 -5.55 -6.79 -4.45
C THR A 340 -5.97 -7.45 -3.14
N GLY A 341 -6.43 -6.70 -2.14
CA GLY A 341 -6.85 -7.25 -0.86
C GLY A 341 -8.02 -8.24 -0.97
N LYS A 342 -8.95 -8.04 -1.91
CA LYS A 342 -10.07 -8.96 -2.16
C LYS A 342 -9.57 -10.26 -2.81
N VAL A 343 -8.66 -10.15 -3.77
CA VAL A 343 -8.07 -11.33 -4.43
C VAL A 343 -7.24 -12.15 -3.45
N LEU A 344 -6.43 -11.51 -2.60
CA LEU A 344 -5.65 -12.20 -1.56
C LEU A 344 -6.53 -13.05 -0.66
N ARG A 345 -7.62 -12.47 -0.12
CA ARG A 345 -8.55 -13.19 0.77
C ARG A 345 -9.25 -14.37 0.09
N ARG A 346 -9.57 -14.24 -1.20
CA ARG A 346 -10.23 -15.30 -1.98
C ARG A 346 -9.28 -16.41 -2.42
N SER A 347 -7.98 -16.19 -2.30
CA SER A 347 -6.95 -17.12 -2.77
C SER A 347 -6.45 -18.09 -1.72
N VAL A 348 -6.86 -17.90 -0.45
CA VAL A 348 -6.37 -18.70 0.69
C VAL A 348 -7.50 -18.95 1.69
N GLU A 349 -7.35 -20.01 2.48
CA GLU A 349 -8.21 -20.26 3.64
C GLU A 349 -8.03 -19.17 4.71
N PRO A 350 -9.03 -18.94 5.58
CA PRO A 350 -8.98 -17.88 6.61
C PRO A 350 -7.71 -17.91 7.47
N ALA A 351 -7.19 -19.08 7.80
CA ALA A 351 -5.96 -19.24 8.60
C ALA A 351 -4.69 -18.74 7.89
N GLY A 352 -4.65 -18.73 6.55
CA GLY A 352 -3.51 -18.27 5.76
C GLY A 352 -3.54 -16.78 5.37
N ILE A 353 -4.61 -16.06 5.71
CA ILE A 353 -4.77 -14.65 5.32
C ILE A 353 -3.63 -13.76 5.87
N PRO A 354 -3.23 -13.84 7.15
CA PRO A 354 -2.15 -12.99 7.67
C PRO A 354 -0.82 -13.20 6.96
N GLU A 355 -0.47 -14.47 6.67
CA GLU A 355 0.77 -14.85 5.99
C GLU A 355 0.82 -14.28 4.57
N VAL A 356 -0.28 -14.36 3.84
CA VAL A 356 -0.38 -13.87 2.45
C VAL A 356 -0.34 -12.34 2.41
N PHE A 357 -0.97 -11.64 3.33
CA PHE A 357 -0.88 -10.17 3.41
C PHE A 357 0.54 -9.72 3.77
N ALA A 358 1.22 -10.41 4.68
CA ALA A 358 2.62 -10.15 5.02
C ALA A 358 3.55 -10.38 3.81
N ALA A 359 3.33 -11.47 3.06
CA ALA A 359 4.08 -11.75 1.84
C ALA A 359 3.80 -10.70 0.75
N GLN A 360 2.55 -10.30 0.53
CA GLN A 360 2.19 -9.21 -0.40
C GLN A 360 2.91 -7.91 -0.04
N PHE A 361 2.94 -7.56 1.25
CA PHE A 361 3.66 -6.38 1.70
C PHE A 361 5.14 -6.46 1.31
N SER A 362 5.83 -7.54 1.64
CA SER A 362 7.26 -7.70 1.33
C SER A 362 7.53 -7.74 -0.18
N LEU A 363 6.74 -8.49 -0.94
CA LEU A 363 6.93 -8.66 -2.38
C LEU A 363 6.63 -7.38 -3.17
N SER A 364 5.62 -6.61 -2.76
CA SER A 364 5.36 -5.31 -3.37
C SER A 364 6.53 -4.34 -3.14
N HIS A 365 7.08 -4.29 -1.93
CA HIS A 365 8.24 -3.45 -1.61
C HIS A 365 9.51 -3.87 -2.36
N LEU A 366 9.67 -5.17 -2.63
CA LEU A 366 10.77 -5.67 -3.46
C LEU A 366 10.70 -5.14 -4.91
N ALA A 367 9.50 -5.00 -5.48
CA ALA A 367 9.33 -4.40 -6.80
C ALA A 367 9.79 -2.92 -6.82
N TRP A 368 9.43 -2.15 -5.80
CA TRP A 368 9.87 -0.77 -5.64
C TRP A 368 11.38 -0.67 -5.38
N LEU A 369 11.97 -1.62 -4.66
CA LEU A 369 13.42 -1.69 -4.42
C LEU A 369 14.22 -1.79 -5.73
N VAL A 370 13.65 -2.41 -6.77
CA VAL A 370 14.25 -2.48 -8.11
C VAL A 370 14.02 -1.20 -8.90
N THR A 371 12.81 -0.66 -8.88
CA THR A 371 12.43 0.44 -9.78
C THR A 371 12.89 1.82 -9.31
N TYR A 372 13.03 2.07 -8.01
CA TYR A 372 13.51 3.35 -7.51
C TYR A 372 14.96 3.66 -7.92
N PRO A 373 15.94 2.74 -7.79
CA PRO A 373 17.30 2.98 -8.31
C PRO A 373 17.31 3.29 -9.80
N ILE A 374 16.50 2.57 -10.59
CA ILE A 374 16.40 2.82 -12.04
C ILE A 374 15.85 4.23 -12.28
N ALA A 375 14.75 4.60 -11.62
CA ALA A 375 14.15 5.92 -11.81
C ALA A 375 15.09 7.07 -11.45
N GLY A 376 15.90 6.93 -10.39
CA GLY A 376 16.75 8.01 -9.92
C GLY A 376 18.17 7.97 -10.46
N TRP A 377 18.90 6.85 -10.36
CA TRP A 377 20.31 6.80 -10.77
C TRP A 377 20.47 6.81 -12.29
N VAL A 378 19.64 6.03 -13.00
CA VAL A 378 19.65 6.10 -14.48
C VAL A 378 19.07 7.44 -14.93
N GLY A 379 18.05 7.98 -14.22
CA GLY A 379 17.47 9.29 -14.51
C GLY A 379 18.49 10.42 -14.46
N SER A 380 19.34 10.45 -13.45
CA SER A 380 20.37 11.47 -13.28
C SER A 380 21.58 11.28 -14.20
N SER A 381 21.88 10.04 -14.66
CA SER A 381 23.06 9.75 -15.48
C SER A 381 22.76 9.67 -16.99
N ALA A 382 21.60 9.15 -17.39
CA ALA A 382 21.23 8.91 -18.78
C ALA A 382 19.99 9.70 -19.25
N GLY A 383 19.36 10.48 -18.35
CA GLY A 383 18.21 11.32 -18.63
C GLY A 383 16.88 10.56 -18.68
N PHE A 384 15.79 11.34 -18.82
CA PHE A 384 14.42 10.81 -18.74
C PHE A 384 14.07 9.85 -19.88
N ALA A 385 14.53 10.11 -21.10
CA ALA A 385 14.21 9.29 -22.26
C ALA A 385 14.64 7.82 -22.08
N VAL A 386 15.87 7.60 -21.62
CA VAL A 386 16.40 6.25 -21.36
C VAL A 386 15.70 5.62 -20.16
N THR A 387 15.59 6.36 -19.06
CA THR A 387 15.02 5.88 -17.82
C THR A 387 13.56 5.45 -18.00
N TRP A 388 12.75 6.29 -18.59
CA TRP A 388 11.32 6.01 -18.78
C TRP A 388 11.08 4.91 -19.81
N SER A 389 11.96 4.77 -20.81
CA SER A 389 11.94 3.62 -21.72
C SER A 389 12.21 2.29 -21.01
N ILE A 390 13.19 2.25 -20.10
CA ILE A 390 13.48 1.06 -19.29
C ILE A 390 12.28 0.74 -18.38
N LEU A 391 11.73 1.73 -17.69
CA LEU A 391 10.58 1.53 -16.79
C LEU A 391 9.31 1.12 -17.55
N ALA A 392 9.08 1.68 -18.75
CA ALA A 392 8.00 1.25 -19.63
C ALA A 392 8.17 -0.20 -20.10
N ALA A 393 9.40 -0.60 -20.45
CA ALA A 393 9.72 -1.99 -20.81
C ALA A 393 9.47 -2.95 -19.62
N LEU A 394 9.89 -2.58 -18.41
CA LEU A 394 9.61 -3.36 -17.20
C LEU A 394 8.12 -3.48 -16.94
N ALA A 395 7.35 -2.40 -17.09
CA ALA A 395 5.91 -2.43 -16.99
C ALA A 395 5.27 -3.35 -18.04
N ALA A 396 5.75 -3.31 -19.28
CA ALA A 396 5.27 -4.20 -20.34
C ALA A 396 5.56 -5.68 -20.03
N VAL A 397 6.78 -6.00 -19.58
CA VAL A 397 7.17 -7.36 -19.15
C VAL A 397 6.28 -7.82 -17.99
N GLY A 398 6.09 -6.98 -16.98
CA GLY A 398 5.20 -7.30 -15.85
C GLY A 398 3.75 -7.53 -16.28
N THR A 399 3.26 -6.75 -17.25
CA THR A 399 1.90 -6.92 -17.78
C THR A 399 1.76 -8.25 -18.54
N VAL A 400 2.71 -8.57 -19.43
CA VAL A 400 2.72 -9.85 -20.17
C VAL A 400 2.78 -11.02 -19.17
N ALA A 401 3.66 -10.93 -18.18
CA ALA A 401 3.76 -11.94 -17.12
C ALA A 401 2.46 -12.05 -16.31
N GLY A 402 1.80 -10.93 -15.99
CA GLY A 402 0.51 -10.92 -15.32
C GLY A 402 -0.59 -11.64 -16.10
N PHE A 403 -0.66 -11.40 -17.41
CA PHE A 403 -1.59 -12.13 -18.29
C PHE A 403 -1.28 -13.63 -18.38
N ALA A 404 0.00 -14.00 -18.48
CA ALA A 404 0.45 -15.38 -18.63
C ALA A 404 0.29 -16.19 -17.33
N LEU A 405 0.62 -15.61 -16.19
CA LEU A 405 0.64 -16.28 -14.89
C LEU A 405 -0.73 -16.32 -14.20
N TRP A 406 -1.66 -15.46 -14.59
CA TRP A 406 -3.02 -15.46 -14.04
C TRP A 406 -3.99 -16.10 -15.05
N PRO A 407 -4.34 -17.38 -14.88
CA PRO A 407 -5.23 -18.08 -15.81
C PRO A 407 -6.62 -17.41 -15.84
N ARG A 408 -7.31 -17.54 -16.97
CA ARG A 408 -8.72 -17.16 -17.05
C ARG A 408 -9.53 -18.10 -16.17
N GLU A 409 -10.32 -17.54 -15.25
CA GLU A 409 -11.25 -18.32 -14.44
C GLU A 409 -12.34 -18.84 -15.35
N THR A 410 -12.47 -20.15 -15.50
CA THR A 410 -13.66 -20.78 -16.02
C THR A 410 -14.75 -20.65 -14.95
N VAL A 411 -16.00 -20.39 -15.38
CA VAL A 411 -17.17 -20.11 -14.50
C VAL A 411 -17.43 -21.22 -13.46
N ALA A 412 -16.80 -22.38 -13.61
CA ALA A 412 -16.90 -23.56 -12.73
C ALA A 412 -16.12 -23.45 -11.38
N GLU A 413 -15.27 -22.43 -11.19
CA GLU A 413 -14.41 -22.34 -9.98
C GLU A 413 -14.80 -21.24 -9.00
N LEU A 414 -16.04 -20.73 -9.04
CA LEU A 414 -16.53 -19.82 -8.00
C LEU A 414 -16.84 -20.65 -6.75
N PRO A 415 -16.08 -20.53 -5.64
CA PRO A 415 -16.42 -21.18 -4.38
C PRO A 415 -17.74 -20.58 -3.87
N GLY A 416 -18.82 -21.29 -3.97
CA GLY A 416 -20.17 -20.88 -3.56
C GLY A 416 -21.30 -21.22 -4.51
N GLN A 417 -21.00 -21.69 -5.74
CA GLN A 417 -21.99 -22.25 -6.69
C GLN A 417 -21.68 -23.70 -7.05
N ALA A 418 -21.06 -24.44 -6.14
CA ALA A 418 -20.98 -25.89 -6.27
C ALA A 418 -22.38 -26.47 -6.06
N THR A 419 -23.01 -26.76 -7.19
CA THR A 419 -23.97 -27.85 -7.36
C THR A 419 -25.17 -27.91 -6.43
N TYR A 420 -26.20 -27.10 -6.74
CA TYR A 420 -27.59 -27.50 -6.45
C TYR A 420 -28.25 -28.30 -7.60
N GLU A 421 -27.50 -28.84 -8.54
CA GLU A 421 -28.07 -29.46 -9.75
C GLU A 421 -27.87 -30.99 -9.87
N THR A 422 -27.30 -31.70 -8.90
CA THR A 422 -27.12 -33.15 -9.05
C THR A 422 -27.62 -34.01 -7.89
N THR A 423 -28.67 -33.62 -7.18
CA THR A 423 -29.26 -34.50 -6.17
C THR A 423 -30.78 -34.54 -6.25
N ARG A 424 -31.36 -34.57 -7.45
CA ARG A 424 -32.77 -35.02 -7.63
C ARG A 424 -32.91 -36.54 -7.90
N GLY A 425 -31.78 -37.27 -7.96
CA GLY A 425 -31.77 -38.70 -8.28
C GLY A 425 -31.38 -39.66 -7.15
N GLU A 426 -30.75 -39.19 -6.06
CA GLU A 426 -30.23 -40.06 -5.00
C GLU A 426 -30.85 -39.94 -3.61
N CYS A 427 -31.89 -39.11 -3.47
CA CYS A 427 -32.58 -38.97 -2.18
C CYS A 427 -33.63 -40.06 -1.86
N THR A 428 -33.75 -41.08 -2.68
CA THR A 428 -34.70 -42.21 -2.46
C THR A 428 -34.07 -43.41 -1.76
N LEU A 429 -32.74 -43.46 -1.57
CA LEU A 429 -32.07 -44.62 -0.89
C LEU A 429 -31.60 -44.30 0.54
N ALA A 430 -31.50 -43.05 0.96
CA ALA A 430 -31.09 -42.69 2.33
C ALA A 430 -32.28 -42.56 3.33
N ALA A 431 -33.51 -42.52 2.86
CA ALA A 431 -34.69 -42.40 3.74
C ALA A 431 -35.06 -43.75 4.41
N THR A 432 -34.52 -44.88 3.96
CA THR A 432 -34.85 -46.19 4.51
C THR A 432 -33.91 -46.64 5.64
N GLN A 433 -32.78 -45.93 5.83
CA GLN A 433 -31.82 -46.25 6.91
C GLN A 433 -31.94 -45.40 8.17
N CYS A 434 -32.69 -44.30 8.14
CA CYS A 434 -32.94 -43.48 9.35
C CYS A 434 -34.17 -43.93 10.16
N ALA A 435 -34.95 -44.89 9.70
CA ALA A 435 -36.13 -45.37 10.44
C ALA A 435 -35.84 -46.54 11.41
N CYS A 436 -34.66 -47.15 11.36
CA CYS A 436 -34.28 -48.28 12.23
C CYS A 436 -33.50 -47.90 13.51
N ALA A 437 -33.17 -46.61 13.72
CA ALA A 437 -32.37 -46.20 14.89
C ALA A 437 -33.20 -45.57 16.02
N ARG A 438 -34.54 -45.74 16.02
CA ARG A 438 -35.43 -45.26 17.11
C ARG A 438 -36.31 -46.31 17.76
N ALA A 439 -35.88 -47.56 17.71
CA ALA A 439 -36.54 -48.65 18.45
C ALA A 439 -35.46 -49.64 18.95
N VAL A 440 -34.70 -49.24 19.97
CA VAL A 440 -34.20 -50.02 21.10
C VAL A 440 -33.89 -49.03 22.23
#